data_a4593fb52db3301344b0864c64ef6dea
#
_entry.id   a4593fb52db3301344b0864c64ef6dea
#
_cell.length_a   1.000
_cell.length_b   1.000
_cell.length_c   1.000
_cell.angle_alpha   90.00
_cell.angle_beta   90.00
_cell.angle_gamma   90.00
#
_symmetry.space_group_name_H-M   'P 1'
#
loop_
_entity.id
_entity.type
_entity.pdbx_description
1 polymer ?
#
loop_
_entity_poly.entity_id
_entity_poly.type
_entity_poly.pdbx_seq_one_letter_code
_entity_poly.pdbx_strand_id
1 'polypeptide(L)'
;MIYFDNAATTPLSSVAIQKMTDLMVQVYGNPSSTHQHGREASKILRQARQTIAQVLRTNAKNILFTSGATESNNTILKGYALNHQDLGKHIITTAIEHHSVLEP
;
A
#
# COMPACT_ATOMS: atom_id res chain seq x y z
N MET A 1 1.51 -29.26 -11.53
CA MET A 1 2.72 -28.40 -11.51
C MET A 1 2.88 -27.89 -10.09
N ILE A 2 4.07 -27.99 -9.51
CA ILE A 2 4.37 -27.45 -8.18
C ILE A 2 5.00 -26.06 -8.37
N TYR A 3 4.48 -25.04 -7.69
CA TYR A 3 4.96 -23.66 -7.77
C TYR A 3 5.73 -23.30 -6.49
N PHE A 4 7.00 -22.94 -6.64
CA PHE A 4 7.90 -22.62 -5.52
C PHE A 4 8.38 -21.17 -5.49
N ASP A 5 7.85 -20.31 -6.34
CA ASP A 5 8.25 -18.89 -6.42
C ASP A 5 7.23 -17.96 -5.75
N ASN A 6 6.74 -18.35 -4.58
CA ASN A 6 5.75 -17.57 -3.83
C ASN A 6 6.32 -16.26 -3.25
N ALA A 7 7.64 -16.11 -3.22
CA ALA A 7 8.28 -14.85 -2.87
C ALA A 7 8.06 -13.77 -3.94
N ALA A 8 7.97 -14.16 -5.21
CA ALA A 8 7.68 -13.25 -6.30
C ALA A 8 6.18 -12.95 -6.44
N THR A 9 5.34 -14.00 -6.46
CA THR A 9 3.89 -13.86 -6.63
C THR A 9 3.13 -14.97 -5.91
N THR A 10 1.89 -14.68 -5.52
CA THR A 10 0.96 -15.67 -4.94
C THR A 10 -0.41 -15.57 -5.63
N PRO A 11 -1.16 -16.65 -5.73
CA PRO A 11 -2.55 -16.61 -6.17
C PRO A 11 -3.38 -15.72 -5.23
N LEU A 12 -4.27 -14.94 -5.79
CA LEU A 12 -5.26 -14.22 -5.00
C LEU A 12 -6.24 -15.22 -4.35
N SER A 13 -6.65 -14.95 -3.13
CA SER A 13 -7.72 -15.72 -2.49
C SER A 13 -9.05 -15.49 -3.23
N SER A 14 -9.93 -16.48 -3.23
CA SER A 14 -11.27 -16.36 -3.83
C SER A 14 -12.07 -15.19 -3.26
N VAL A 15 -11.93 -14.92 -1.96
CA VAL A 15 -12.57 -13.79 -1.27
C VAL A 15 -12.04 -12.44 -1.82
N ALA A 16 -10.73 -12.33 -2.05
CA ALA A 16 -10.14 -11.12 -2.62
C ALA A 16 -10.61 -10.91 -4.06
N ILE A 17 -10.59 -11.97 -4.89
CA ILE A 17 -11.06 -11.92 -6.28
C ILE A 17 -12.52 -11.44 -6.33
N GLN A 18 -13.41 -12.07 -5.55
CA GLN A 18 -14.81 -11.70 -5.52
C GLN A 18 -14.99 -10.24 -5.11
N LYS A 19 -14.32 -9.80 -4.04
CA LYS A 19 -14.41 -8.42 -3.54
C LYS A 19 -13.92 -7.40 -4.56
N MET A 20 -12.81 -7.70 -5.24
CA MET A 20 -12.28 -6.83 -6.30
C MET A 20 -13.26 -6.73 -7.46
N THR A 21 -13.80 -7.85 -7.92
CA THR A 21 -14.78 -7.89 -9.02
C THR A 21 -16.03 -7.08 -8.67
N ASP A 22 -16.59 -7.27 -7.48
CA ASP A 22 -17.77 -6.53 -7.02
C ASP A 22 -17.51 -5.02 -7.00
N LEU A 23 -16.34 -4.61 -6.49
CA LEU A 23 -15.98 -3.19 -6.42
C LEU A 23 -15.76 -2.59 -7.82
N MET A 24 -15.10 -3.29 -8.72
CA MET A 24 -14.88 -2.83 -10.10
C MET A 24 -16.19 -2.57 -10.85
N VAL A 25 -17.20 -3.38 -10.59
CA VAL A 25 -18.52 -3.25 -11.25
C VAL A 25 -19.41 -2.21 -10.56
N GLN A 26 -19.43 -2.18 -9.24
CA GLN A 26 -20.43 -1.42 -8.47
C GLN A 26 -19.93 -0.05 -8.00
N VAL A 27 -18.60 0.12 -7.81
CA VAL A 27 -18.01 1.30 -7.16
C VAL A 27 -16.90 1.89 -8.02
N TYR A 28 -17.26 2.50 -9.12
CA TYR A 28 -16.33 3.12 -10.07
C TYR A 28 -16.13 4.63 -9.85
N GLY A 29 -16.73 5.21 -8.81
CA GLY A 29 -16.62 6.63 -8.51
C GLY A 29 -15.22 7.05 -8.04
N ASN A 30 -14.80 8.26 -8.42
CA ASN A 30 -13.59 8.85 -7.89
C ASN A 30 -13.80 9.21 -6.40
N PRO A 31 -12.99 8.66 -5.45
CA PRO A 31 -13.16 8.92 -4.01
C PRO A 31 -12.95 10.38 -3.60
N SER A 32 -12.37 11.22 -4.47
CA SER A 32 -12.22 12.66 -4.22
C SER A 32 -13.43 13.47 -4.66
N SER A 33 -14.40 12.88 -5.37
CA SER A 33 -15.59 13.57 -5.84
C SER A 33 -16.64 13.74 -4.73
N THR A 34 -17.34 14.87 -4.75
CA THR A 34 -18.33 15.22 -3.73
C THR A 34 -19.72 14.64 -3.96
N HIS A 35 -19.99 14.08 -5.14
CA HIS A 35 -21.25 13.42 -5.46
C HIS A 35 -21.36 12.02 -4.86
N GLN A 36 -22.54 11.39 -4.96
CA GLN A 36 -22.84 10.12 -4.29
C GLN A 36 -21.83 9.01 -4.59
N HIS A 37 -21.52 8.74 -5.86
CA HIS A 37 -20.56 7.69 -6.25
C HIS A 37 -19.16 7.92 -5.66
N GLY A 38 -18.70 9.18 -5.59
CA GLY A 38 -17.44 9.53 -4.95
C GLY A 38 -17.45 9.27 -3.45
N ARG A 39 -18.56 9.62 -2.76
CA ARG A 39 -18.71 9.33 -1.32
C ARG A 39 -18.73 7.83 -1.02
N GLU A 40 -19.35 7.02 -1.85
CA GLU A 40 -19.38 5.56 -1.72
C GLU A 40 -17.97 4.98 -1.86
N ALA A 41 -17.22 5.38 -2.88
CA ALA A 41 -15.82 4.97 -3.06
C ALA A 41 -14.93 5.43 -1.88
N SER A 42 -15.08 6.68 -1.43
CA SER A 42 -14.36 7.22 -0.27
C SER A 42 -14.66 6.46 1.02
N LYS A 43 -15.91 6.04 1.24
CA LYS A 43 -16.31 5.23 2.39
C LYS A 43 -15.58 3.89 2.41
N ILE A 44 -15.48 3.21 1.27
CA ILE A 44 -14.80 1.91 1.16
C ILE A 44 -13.31 2.05 1.45
N LEU A 45 -12.65 3.05 0.89
CA LEU A 45 -11.23 3.32 1.18
C LEU A 45 -10.98 3.61 2.66
N ARG A 46 -11.87 4.38 3.31
CA ARG A 46 -11.76 4.64 4.75
C ARG A 46 -11.93 3.37 5.56
N GLN A 47 -12.90 2.52 5.23
CA GLN A 47 -13.10 1.24 5.90
C GLN A 47 -11.89 0.32 5.75
N ALA A 48 -11.31 0.23 4.55
CA ALA A 48 -10.10 -0.54 4.32
C ALA A 48 -8.93 -0.05 5.18
N ARG A 49 -8.69 1.28 5.25
CA ARG A 49 -7.67 1.85 6.14
C ARG A 49 -7.93 1.53 7.60
N GLN A 50 -9.16 1.65 8.06
CA GLN A 50 -9.53 1.33 9.44
C GLN A 50 -9.26 -0.13 9.78
N THR A 51 -9.64 -1.06 8.91
CA THR A 51 -9.40 -2.49 9.09
C THR A 51 -7.91 -2.80 9.20
N ILE A 52 -7.09 -2.27 8.30
CA ILE A 52 -5.63 -2.46 8.34
C ILE A 52 -5.04 -1.83 9.62
N ALA A 53 -5.47 -0.63 9.97
CA ALA A 53 -5.00 0.06 11.16
C ALA A 53 -5.33 -0.72 12.46
N GLN A 54 -6.51 -1.34 12.55
CA GLN A 54 -6.88 -2.20 13.67
C GLN A 54 -5.95 -3.41 13.78
N VAL A 55 -5.69 -4.10 12.67
CA VAL A 55 -4.77 -5.26 12.65
C VAL A 55 -3.35 -4.85 13.09
N LEU A 56 -2.88 -3.71 12.61
CA LEU A 56 -1.55 -3.18 12.93
C LEU A 56 -1.49 -2.40 14.26
N ARG A 57 -2.62 -2.28 14.99
CA ARG A 57 -2.75 -1.53 16.23
C ARG A 57 -2.24 -0.08 16.12
N THR A 58 -2.58 0.58 15.03
CA THR A 58 -2.20 1.96 14.73
C THR A 58 -3.41 2.83 14.36
N ASN A 59 -3.18 4.11 14.09
CA ASN A 59 -4.23 5.01 13.63
C ASN A 59 -4.42 4.90 12.11
N ALA A 60 -5.66 4.95 11.62
CA ALA A 60 -5.97 4.90 10.20
C ALA A 60 -5.27 6.00 9.37
N LYS A 61 -4.98 7.16 9.98
CA LYS A 61 -4.20 8.24 9.33
C LYS A 61 -2.76 7.85 9.00
N ASN A 62 -2.21 6.82 9.66
CA ASN A 62 -0.85 6.32 9.41
C ASN A 62 -0.81 5.27 8.28
N ILE A 63 -1.95 4.92 7.71
CA ILE A 63 -2.03 3.96 6.60
C ILE A 63 -2.05 4.73 5.28
N LEU A 64 -1.02 4.53 4.48
CA LEU A 64 -0.90 5.06 3.12
C LEU A 64 -1.00 3.90 2.12
N PHE A 65 -1.94 3.98 1.19
CA PHE A 65 -2.00 3.06 0.05
C PHE A 65 -1.06 3.53 -1.05
N THR A 66 -0.26 2.62 -1.57
CA THR A 66 0.69 2.84 -2.67
C THR A 66 0.40 1.87 -3.80
N SER A 67 0.98 2.10 -4.96
CA SER A 67 0.88 1.21 -6.13
C SER A 67 1.63 -0.12 -5.94
N GLY A 68 2.54 -0.19 -4.96
CA GLY A 68 3.32 -1.38 -4.67
C GLY A 68 4.53 -1.12 -3.78
N ALA A 69 5.30 -2.17 -3.51
CA ALA A 69 6.46 -2.11 -2.62
C ALA A 69 7.53 -1.10 -3.07
N THR A 70 7.73 -0.93 -4.37
CA THR A 70 8.69 0.04 -4.91
C THR A 70 8.33 1.47 -4.51
N GLU A 71 7.08 1.88 -4.67
CA GLU A 71 6.62 3.20 -4.23
C GLU A 71 6.71 3.34 -2.71
N SER A 72 6.34 2.32 -1.96
CA SER A 72 6.44 2.31 -0.50
C SER A 72 7.88 2.51 -0.04
N ASN A 73 8.82 1.75 -0.57
CA ASN A 73 10.23 1.84 -0.23
C ASN A 73 10.80 3.22 -0.56
N ASN A 74 10.53 3.75 -1.76
CA ASN A 74 10.98 5.08 -2.15
C ASN A 74 10.38 6.18 -1.26
N THR A 75 9.09 6.06 -0.91
CA THR A 75 8.41 7.02 -0.04
C THR A 75 9.04 7.04 1.35
N ILE A 76 9.35 5.86 1.91
CA ILE A 76 9.97 5.76 3.24
C ILE A 76 11.43 6.23 3.18
N LEU A 77 12.25 5.66 2.30
CA LEU A 77 13.69 5.92 2.27
C LEU A 77 13.98 7.39 1.94
N LYS A 78 13.46 7.89 0.81
CA LYS A 78 13.67 9.29 0.42
C LYS A 78 12.93 10.25 1.33
N GLY A 79 11.68 9.96 1.66
CA GLY A 79 10.86 10.83 2.50
C GLY A 79 11.44 10.98 3.90
N TYR A 80 11.89 9.90 4.53
CA TYR A 80 12.53 9.96 5.83
C TYR A 80 13.89 10.65 5.77
N ALA A 81 14.77 10.21 4.87
CA ALA A 81 16.13 10.73 4.77
C ALA A 81 16.17 12.25 4.46
N LEU A 82 15.29 12.72 3.58
CA LEU A 82 15.23 14.14 3.22
C LEU A 82 14.65 15.03 4.32
N ASN A 83 13.71 14.50 5.11
CA ASN A 83 13.03 15.27 6.16
C ASN A 83 13.71 15.19 7.54
N HIS A 84 14.70 14.32 7.73
CA HIS A 84 15.36 14.10 9.03
C HIS A 84 16.88 14.17 8.94
N GLN A 85 17.40 15.08 8.12
CA GLN A 85 18.85 15.27 7.95
C GLN A 85 19.55 15.76 9.23
N ASP A 86 18.80 16.31 10.16
CA ASP A 86 19.24 16.69 11.50
C ASP A 86 19.56 15.48 12.40
N LEU A 87 18.94 14.34 12.18
CA LEU A 87 19.18 13.10 12.93
C LEU A 87 20.41 12.32 12.44
N GLY A 88 20.91 12.62 11.25
CA GLY A 88 22.06 11.95 10.64
C GLY A 88 21.95 11.84 9.13
N LYS A 89 23.05 11.45 8.50
CA LYS A 89 23.16 11.31 7.03
C LYS A 89 23.60 9.90 6.62
N HIS A 90 23.45 8.92 7.51
CA HIS A 90 23.89 7.55 7.29
C HIS A 90 22.68 6.62 7.17
N ILE A 91 22.63 5.87 6.10
CA ILE A 91 21.65 4.79 5.89
C ILE A 91 22.43 3.48 5.79
N ILE A 92 22.03 2.48 6.60
CA ILE A 92 22.63 1.16 6.57
C ILE A 92 21.64 0.21 5.90
N THR A 93 22.12 -0.53 4.90
CA THR A 93 21.35 -1.53 4.16
C THR A 93 22.21 -2.76 3.86
N THR A 94 21.61 -3.82 3.33
CA THR A 94 22.34 -5.01 2.88
C THR A 94 22.64 -4.94 1.38
N ALA A 95 23.64 -5.68 0.92
CA ALA A 95 23.97 -5.75 -0.52
C ALA A 95 23.02 -6.66 -1.33
N ILE A 96 22.13 -7.37 -0.65
CA ILE A 96 21.20 -8.34 -1.23
C ILE A 96 19.74 -7.84 -1.26
N GLU A 97 19.54 -6.55 -1.07
CA GLU A 97 18.22 -5.93 -1.11
C GLU A 97 17.63 -5.91 -2.52
N HIS A 98 16.32 -5.79 -2.59
CA HIS A 98 15.63 -5.55 -3.86
C HIS A 98 16.02 -4.18 -4.45
N HIS A 99 16.01 -4.06 -5.77
CA HIS A 99 16.35 -2.82 -6.49
C HIS A 99 15.57 -1.58 -6.00
N SER A 100 14.34 -1.76 -5.54
CA SER A 100 13.55 -0.66 -4.95
C SER A 100 14.12 -0.07 -3.65
N VAL A 101 15.12 -0.74 -3.06
CA VAL A 101 15.86 -0.27 -1.88
C VAL A 101 17.26 0.24 -2.26
N LEU A 102 17.91 -0.43 -3.22
CA LEU A 102 19.29 -0.11 -3.61
C LEU A 102 19.41 1.08 -4.57
N GLU A 103 18.37 1.30 -5.42
CA GLU A 103 18.40 2.34 -6.45
C GLU A 103 17.90 3.73 -6.02
N PRO A 104 17.11 3.89 -4.94
CA PRO A 104 16.75 5.22 -4.45
C PRO A 104 17.94 6.02 -3.98
#